data_90b872461a168cd7971f4dd4cd4689a8
#
_entry.id   90b872461a168cd7971f4dd4cd4689a8
#
_cell.length_a   1.000
_cell.length_b   1.000
_cell.length_c   1.000
_cell.angle_alpha   90.00
_cell.angle_beta   90.00
_cell.angle_gamma   90.00
#
_symmetry.space_group_name_H-M   'P 1'
#
loop_
_entity.id
_entity.type
_entity.pdbx_description
1 polymer ?
#
loop_
_entity_poly.entity_id
_entity_poly.type
_entity_poly.pdbx_seq_one_letter_code
_entity_poly.pdbx_strand_id
1 'polypeptide(L)'
;MPLRTFQELRNGAAPGIAAFARYGSCAFAIGIVIMGGLQLAAAPSQPLSQPLESGVVAEEPIAPIPEPPPIDPRKVKLGERLFGDPRLSHDNSRSCSSCHDLSTNGASMKRQDVGPDGSSLPFNTPTIFNATLNFRLGWEGKLRTIQSDVKAALENPQVMGASISEAVARLAADPNTRKEFTAAYGSGPDAANMVDAIASFERTLVTPDSKFDRWLTGDAAALSTEELDGYRLFKSLGCVSCHQGVNVGGNLFERHGIFHPLASPKPEILRVPSLRNVATTPPYFHDGSAQTLDDAVRKMGLAQLNSTLTGQQVNAIVAYLQTLTGKYRGAPVGASP
;
A
#
# COMPACT_ATOMS: atom_id res chain seq x y z
N MET A 1 -29.09 46.46 4.06
CA MET A 1 -27.78 46.96 4.53
C MET A 1 -26.75 46.47 3.56
N PRO A 2 -25.94 47.36 2.94
CA PRO A 2 -25.26 47.10 1.69
C PRO A 2 -23.89 46.46 1.87
N LEU A 3 -23.52 45.70 0.81
CA LEU A 3 -22.22 45.16 0.47
C LEU A 3 -21.10 46.23 0.53
N ARG A 4 -19.97 45.90 1.15
CA ARG A 4 -18.72 46.66 0.99
C ARG A 4 -17.75 45.82 0.18
N THR A 5 -17.35 46.44 -0.94
CA THR A 5 -16.33 46.02 -1.90
C THR A 5 -14.95 46.17 -1.30
N PHE A 6 -14.10 45.13 -1.53
CA PHE A 6 -12.67 45.20 -1.31
C PHE A 6 -12.01 45.92 -2.49
N GLN A 7 -11.65 47.16 -2.26
CA GLN A 7 -10.63 47.87 -3.08
C GLN A 7 -10.14 49.05 -2.23
N GLU A 8 -8.96 48.84 -1.62
CA GLU A 8 -8.01 49.87 -1.15
C GLU A 8 -7.01 49.23 -0.21
N LEU A 9 -5.81 48.98 -0.74
CA LEU A 9 -4.53 49.04 -0.04
C LEU A 9 -3.42 48.75 -1.08
N ARG A 10 -3.22 49.74 -1.93
CA ARG A 10 -1.93 50.00 -2.62
C ARG A 10 -1.41 51.31 -2.09
N ASN A 11 -0.22 51.28 -1.48
CA ASN A 11 0.80 52.34 -1.46
C ASN A 11 1.54 52.30 -0.10
N GLY A 12 2.79 51.88 -0.12
CA GLY A 12 3.74 51.98 0.99
C GLY A 12 5.12 51.74 0.46
N ALA A 13 5.82 52.84 0.17
CA ALA A 13 7.13 52.87 -0.43
C ALA A 13 8.25 52.33 0.45
N ALA A 14 9.30 51.82 -0.18
CA ALA A 14 10.57 51.42 0.43
C ALA A 14 11.42 52.61 0.85
N PRO A 15 12.39 52.42 1.74
CA PRO A 15 13.66 53.12 1.59
C PRO A 15 14.85 52.16 1.40
N GLY A 16 15.75 52.62 0.55
CA GLY A 16 16.94 51.95 0.10
C GLY A 16 18.03 51.80 1.16
N ILE A 17 18.93 50.87 0.89
CA ILE A 17 20.25 50.76 1.56
C ILE A 17 21.31 50.75 0.48
N ALA A 18 22.29 51.66 0.71
CA ALA A 18 23.37 52.01 -0.17
C ALA A 18 24.44 50.92 -0.29
N ALA A 19 25.04 50.91 -1.48
CA ALA A 19 26.21 50.12 -1.81
C ALA A 19 27.47 50.66 -1.13
N PHE A 20 28.32 49.76 -0.67
CA PHE A 20 29.74 50.02 -0.39
C PHE A 20 30.58 49.06 -1.24
N ALA A 21 31.12 49.58 -2.30
CA ALA A 21 32.24 48.99 -3.04
C ALA A 21 33.55 49.30 -2.34
N ARG A 22 34.35 48.28 -2.03
CA ARG A 22 35.78 48.44 -1.70
C ARG A 22 36.59 47.59 -2.67
N TYR A 23 37.31 48.28 -3.54
CA TYR A 23 38.39 47.76 -4.32
C TYR A 23 39.60 47.47 -3.44
N GLY A 24 40.12 46.25 -3.50
CA GLY A 24 41.39 45.85 -2.93
C GLY A 24 42.30 45.32 -4.05
N SER A 25 43.27 46.13 -4.41
CA SER A 25 44.34 45.77 -5.35
C SER A 25 45.28 44.76 -4.74
N CYS A 26 45.49 43.59 -5.36
CA CYS A 26 46.61 42.70 -5.04
C CYS A 26 47.57 42.63 -6.23
N ALA A 27 48.81 43.00 -5.93
CA ALA A 27 49.94 43.07 -6.85
C ALA A 27 50.37 41.69 -7.37
N PHE A 28 50.66 41.62 -8.67
CA PHE A 28 51.31 40.47 -9.29
C PHE A 28 52.79 40.42 -8.92
N ALA A 29 53.20 39.34 -8.28
CA ALA A 29 54.60 38.93 -8.12
C ALA A 29 54.90 37.88 -9.22
N ILE A 30 55.76 38.20 -10.15
CA ILE A 30 56.28 37.27 -11.16
C ILE A 30 57.38 36.42 -10.51
N GLY A 31 57.12 35.18 -10.24
CA GLY A 31 58.13 34.22 -9.83
C GLY A 31 58.59 33.36 -11.01
N ILE A 32 59.87 33.47 -11.32
CA ILE A 32 60.54 32.63 -12.32
C ILE A 32 60.66 31.21 -11.79
N VAL A 33 59.98 30.23 -12.37
CA VAL A 33 60.16 28.82 -12.02
C VAL A 33 61.10 28.15 -13.00
N ILE A 34 62.22 27.69 -12.47
CA ILE A 34 63.23 26.89 -13.19
C ILE A 34 62.64 25.53 -13.55
N MET A 35 62.69 25.20 -14.84
CA MET A 35 62.31 23.89 -15.36
C MET A 35 63.30 22.81 -14.88
N GLY A 36 62.94 22.09 -13.87
CA GLY A 36 63.56 20.82 -13.50
C GLY A 36 62.80 19.66 -14.17
N GLY A 37 63.44 18.96 -15.05
CA GLY A 37 62.89 17.80 -15.76
C GLY A 37 62.54 16.66 -14.80
N LEU A 38 61.23 16.43 -14.62
CA LEU A 38 60.74 15.27 -13.89
C LEU A 38 60.44 14.15 -14.90
N GLN A 39 61.30 13.11 -14.88
CA GLN A 39 61.00 11.88 -15.63
C GLN A 39 59.76 11.22 -15.01
N LEU A 40 58.65 11.22 -15.75
CA LEU A 40 57.49 10.37 -15.42
C LEU A 40 57.86 8.91 -15.62
N ALA A 41 58.09 8.19 -14.51
CA ALA A 41 58.09 6.76 -14.53
C ALA A 41 56.62 6.28 -14.75
N ALA A 42 56.41 5.53 -15.85
CA ALA A 42 55.14 4.91 -16.12
C ALA A 42 54.83 3.88 -15.03
N ALA A 43 53.78 4.09 -14.27
CA ALA A 43 53.25 3.15 -13.32
C ALA A 43 52.69 1.94 -14.11
N PRO A 44 52.92 0.67 -13.65
CA PRO A 44 52.34 -0.49 -14.31
C PRO A 44 50.80 -0.45 -14.19
N SER A 45 50.12 -0.57 -15.33
CA SER A 45 48.71 -0.75 -15.43
C SER A 45 48.32 -2.06 -14.76
N GLN A 46 47.71 -1.99 -13.56
CA GLN A 46 47.09 -3.17 -12.94
C GLN A 46 45.84 -3.56 -13.73
N PRO A 47 45.62 -4.87 -13.98
CA PRO A 47 44.41 -5.32 -14.62
C PRO A 47 43.23 -5.09 -13.69
N LEU A 48 42.17 -4.42 -14.20
CA LEU A 48 40.84 -4.25 -13.57
C LEU A 48 40.09 -5.58 -13.53
N SER A 49 40.57 -6.50 -12.67
CA SER A 49 39.84 -7.71 -12.32
C SER A 49 39.92 -7.88 -10.79
N GLN A 50 39.29 -6.97 -10.06
CA GLN A 50 38.89 -7.31 -8.71
C GLN A 50 37.53 -8.01 -8.80
N PRO A 51 37.37 -9.20 -8.19
CA PRO A 51 36.05 -9.78 -7.99
C PRO A 51 35.24 -8.78 -7.18
N LEU A 52 34.01 -8.47 -7.63
CA LEU A 52 33.03 -7.77 -6.82
C LEU A 52 32.94 -8.49 -5.48
N GLU A 53 33.46 -7.84 -4.42
CA GLU A 53 33.28 -8.34 -3.05
C GLU A 53 31.77 -8.50 -2.82
N SER A 54 31.36 -9.74 -2.59
CA SER A 54 30.09 -10.12 -2.04
C SER A 54 29.91 -9.39 -0.69
N GLY A 55 29.07 -8.33 -0.66
CA GLY A 55 28.82 -7.67 0.62
C GLY A 55 28.02 -6.39 0.66
N VAL A 56 27.58 -5.85 -0.46
CA VAL A 56 26.53 -4.81 -0.43
C VAL A 56 25.34 -5.36 -1.19
N VAL A 57 24.46 -6.04 -0.48
CA VAL A 57 23.08 -6.22 -0.95
C VAL A 57 22.55 -4.78 -1.04
N ALA A 58 22.44 -4.27 -2.26
CA ALA A 58 21.80 -2.97 -2.48
C ALA A 58 20.47 -3.03 -1.74
N GLU A 59 20.25 -2.07 -0.82
CA GLU A 59 19.05 -2.05 0.01
C GLU A 59 17.85 -1.95 -0.93
N GLU A 60 17.12 -3.05 -1.08
CA GLU A 60 15.98 -3.10 -1.99
C GLU A 60 14.87 -2.22 -1.42
N PRO A 61 14.19 -1.43 -2.27
CA PRO A 61 13.13 -0.52 -1.82
C PRO A 61 11.88 -1.24 -1.32
N ILE A 62 11.84 -2.56 -1.46
CA ILE A 62 10.76 -3.44 -1.04
C ILE A 62 11.31 -4.44 -0.01
N ALA A 63 10.57 -4.62 1.08
CA ALA A 63 10.91 -5.59 2.11
C ALA A 63 9.96 -6.80 2.08
N PRO A 64 10.39 -7.99 2.52
CA PRO A 64 9.52 -9.16 2.62
C PRO A 64 8.43 -8.93 3.66
N ILE A 65 7.30 -9.65 3.49
CA ILE A 65 6.22 -9.63 4.48
C ILE A 65 6.71 -10.33 5.75
N PRO A 66 6.60 -9.66 6.93
CA PRO A 66 6.97 -10.27 8.19
C PRO A 66 5.94 -11.31 8.63
N GLU A 67 6.37 -12.24 9.47
CA GLU A 67 5.44 -13.07 10.21
C GLU A 67 4.52 -12.23 11.11
N PRO A 68 3.26 -12.64 11.29
CA PRO A 68 2.36 -11.90 12.16
C PRO A 68 2.87 -11.91 13.60
N PRO A 69 2.66 -10.82 14.38
CA PRO A 69 3.02 -10.80 15.77
C PRO A 69 2.25 -11.89 16.55
N PRO A 70 2.81 -12.41 17.65
CA PRO A 70 2.10 -13.35 18.49
C PRO A 70 0.84 -12.71 19.09
N ILE A 71 -0.30 -13.32 18.85
CA ILE A 71 -1.63 -12.87 19.31
C ILE A 71 -2.29 -14.03 20.06
N ASP A 72 -3.04 -13.71 21.11
CA ASP A 72 -3.80 -14.74 21.87
C ASP A 72 -4.71 -15.54 20.91
N PRO A 73 -4.49 -16.85 20.75
CA PRO A 73 -5.23 -17.66 19.79
C PRO A 73 -6.74 -17.72 20.09
N ARG A 74 -7.15 -17.48 21.34
CA ARG A 74 -8.58 -17.42 21.73
C ARG A 74 -9.23 -16.17 21.14
N LYS A 75 -8.53 -15.02 21.15
CA LYS A 75 -8.99 -13.79 20.52
C LYS A 75 -9.08 -13.93 19.01
N VAL A 76 -8.05 -14.54 18.40
CA VAL A 76 -8.01 -14.80 16.95
C VAL A 76 -9.19 -15.68 16.53
N LYS A 77 -9.41 -16.79 17.23
CA LYS A 77 -10.52 -17.72 16.93
C LYS A 77 -11.90 -17.05 17.07
N LEU A 78 -12.07 -16.26 18.13
CA LEU A 78 -13.30 -15.49 18.33
C LEU A 78 -13.47 -14.45 17.20
N GLY A 79 -12.42 -13.74 16.86
CA GLY A 79 -12.42 -12.73 15.78
C GLY A 79 -12.75 -13.34 14.42
N GLU A 80 -12.18 -14.49 14.09
CA GLU A 80 -12.50 -15.23 12.86
C GLU A 80 -13.99 -15.58 12.76
N ARG A 81 -14.56 -16.09 13.86
CA ARG A 81 -16.00 -16.38 13.91
C ARG A 81 -16.84 -15.12 13.75
N LEU A 82 -16.47 -14.03 14.43
CA LEU A 82 -17.17 -12.74 14.32
C LEU A 82 -17.06 -12.14 12.92
N PHE A 83 -15.94 -12.32 12.25
CA PHE A 83 -15.73 -11.87 10.87
C PHE A 83 -16.75 -12.46 9.88
N GLY A 84 -17.19 -13.70 10.14
CA GLY A 84 -18.25 -14.38 9.39
C GLY A 84 -19.66 -14.23 9.98
N ASP A 85 -19.85 -13.46 11.07
CA ASP A 85 -21.12 -13.42 11.80
C ASP A 85 -22.09 -12.35 11.26
N PRO A 86 -23.22 -12.74 10.65
CA PRO A 86 -24.15 -11.78 10.09
C PRO A 86 -24.86 -10.93 11.15
N ARG A 87 -24.87 -11.36 12.43
CA ARG A 87 -25.45 -10.59 13.54
C ARG A 87 -24.76 -9.25 13.77
N LEU A 88 -23.62 -9.03 13.13
CA LEU A 88 -22.89 -7.78 13.14
C LEU A 88 -23.43 -6.73 12.14
N SER A 89 -24.35 -7.10 11.24
CA SER A 89 -25.03 -6.13 10.36
C SER A 89 -26.40 -5.75 10.93
N HIS A 90 -26.92 -4.61 10.46
CA HIS A 90 -28.19 -4.06 10.91
C HIS A 90 -29.35 -5.07 10.84
N ASP A 91 -29.45 -5.75 9.71
CA ASP A 91 -30.54 -6.68 9.37
C ASP A 91 -30.15 -8.16 9.43
N ASN A 92 -28.98 -8.49 9.93
CA ASN A 92 -28.38 -9.82 9.96
C ASN A 92 -28.20 -10.46 8.55
N SER A 93 -28.11 -9.66 7.50
CA SER A 93 -28.01 -10.16 6.12
C SER A 93 -26.58 -10.35 5.61
N ARG A 94 -25.59 -9.76 6.27
CA ARG A 94 -24.19 -9.74 5.80
C ARG A 94 -23.18 -9.75 6.94
N SER A 95 -21.98 -10.19 6.60
CA SER A 95 -20.81 -10.20 7.48
C SER A 95 -19.62 -9.59 6.73
N CYS A 96 -18.45 -9.45 7.37
CA CYS A 96 -17.23 -8.97 6.70
C CYS A 96 -16.86 -9.90 5.53
N SER A 97 -17.02 -11.23 5.70
CA SER A 97 -16.76 -12.22 4.64
C SER A 97 -17.70 -12.11 3.44
N SER A 98 -18.81 -11.37 3.53
CA SER A 98 -19.69 -11.14 2.36
C SER A 98 -19.03 -10.31 1.27
N CYS A 99 -18.04 -9.47 1.63
CA CYS A 99 -17.28 -8.65 0.70
C CYS A 99 -15.78 -8.99 0.68
N HIS A 100 -15.26 -9.57 1.78
CA HIS A 100 -13.86 -9.98 1.93
C HIS A 100 -13.77 -11.50 2.00
N ASP A 101 -13.85 -12.17 0.84
CA ASP A 101 -13.82 -13.63 0.78
C ASP A 101 -12.39 -14.16 0.97
N LEU A 102 -12.13 -14.71 2.16
CA LEU A 102 -10.83 -15.25 2.54
C LEU A 102 -10.50 -16.60 1.87
N SER A 103 -11.51 -17.27 1.28
CA SER A 103 -11.27 -18.50 0.51
C SER A 103 -10.66 -18.22 -0.87
N THR A 104 -10.70 -16.98 -1.32
CA THR A 104 -10.14 -16.53 -2.58
C THR A 104 -9.00 -15.50 -2.34
N ASN A 105 -9.30 -14.23 -2.47
CA ASN A 105 -8.30 -13.16 -2.48
C ASN A 105 -8.51 -12.08 -1.39
N GLY A 106 -9.48 -12.29 -0.49
CA GLY A 106 -9.82 -11.32 0.56
C GLY A 106 -10.43 -10.01 0.06
N ALA A 107 -10.81 -9.95 -1.21
CA ALA A 107 -11.43 -8.80 -1.88
C ALA A 107 -12.74 -9.23 -2.54
N SER A 108 -13.48 -8.26 -3.08
CA SER A 108 -14.62 -8.54 -3.96
C SER A 108 -14.17 -8.59 -5.43
N MET A 109 -14.70 -9.57 -6.15
CA MET A 109 -14.52 -9.68 -7.60
C MET A 109 -15.48 -8.78 -8.40
N LYS A 110 -16.37 -8.06 -7.72
CA LYS A 110 -17.28 -7.10 -8.33
C LYS A 110 -16.59 -5.75 -8.52
N ARG A 111 -17.02 -5.03 -9.54
CA ARG A 111 -16.55 -3.66 -9.75
C ARG A 111 -16.78 -2.79 -8.50
N GLN A 112 -17.97 -2.88 -7.95
CA GLN A 112 -18.37 -2.27 -6.69
C GLN A 112 -19.38 -3.20 -6.01
N ASP A 113 -19.27 -3.36 -4.70
CA ASP A 113 -20.28 -4.06 -3.94
C ASP A 113 -21.52 -3.19 -3.73
N VAL A 114 -22.59 -3.81 -3.24
CA VAL A 114 -23.89 -3.16 -3.06
C VAL A 114 -24.18 -3.03 -1.58
N GLY A 115 -24.58 -1.85 -1.16
CA GLY A 115 -25.02 -1.58 0.20
C GLY A 115 -26.33 -2.27 0.58
N PRO A 116 -26.76 -2.18 1.86
CA PRO A 116 -28.03 -2.74 2.33
C PRO A 116 -29.25 -2.18 1.59
N ASP A 117 -29.17 -0.95 1.14
CA ASP A 117 -30.20 -0.23 0.40
C ASP A 117 -30.21 -0.52 -1.10
N GLY A 118 -29.32 -1.40 -1.59
CA GLY A 118 -29.17 -1.71 -3.01
C GLY A 118 -28.31 -0.72 -3.79
N SER A 119 -27.80 0.34 -3.18
CA SER A 119 -26.89 1.29 -3.84
C SER A 119 -25.47 0.72 -3.97
N SER A 120 -24.78 1.06 -5.07
CA SER A 120 -23.37 0.71 -5.22
C SER A 120 -22.50 1.46 -4.22
N LEU A 121 -21.52 0.76 -3.65
CA LEU A 121 -20.48 1.38 -2.82
C LEU A 121 -19.63 2.33 -3.67
N PRO A 122 -19.08 3.40 -3.06
CA PRO A 122 -18.30 4.41 -3.81
C PRO A 122 -16.98 3.86 -4.37
N PHE A 123 -16.46 2.79 -3.78
CA PHE A 123 -15.18 2.19 -4.14
C PHE A 123 -15.29 0.69 -4.36
N ASN A 124 -14.38 0.17 -5.18
CA ASN A 124 -14.09 -1.27 -5.22
C ASN A 124 -13.63 -1.73 -3.83
N THR A 125 -14.09 -2.90 -3.38
CA THR A 125 -13.69 -3.49 -2.11
C THR A 125 -12.26 -4.04 -2.22
N PRO A 126 -11.28 -3.42 -1.54
CA PRO A 126 -9.88 -3.86 -1.60
C PRO A 126 -9.69 -5.15 -0.82
N THR A 127 -8.59 -5.86 -1.10
CA THR A 127 -8.23 -7.02 -0.28
C THR A 127 -7.96 -6.62 1.17
N ILE A 128 -8.42 -7.46 2.10
CA ILE A 128 -8.11 -7.35 3.53
C ILE A 128 -6.76 -8.00 3.87
N PHE A 129 -6.23 -8.86 2.98
CA PHE A 129 -4.89 -9.42 3.19
C PHE A 129 -3.84 -8.32 3.21
N ASN A 130 -2.94 -8.42 4.18
CA ASN A 130 -1.87 -7.45 4.45
C ASN A 130 -2.35 -6.02 4.78
N ALA A 131 -3.65 -5.79 5.01
CA ALA A 131 -4.18 -4.46 5.33
C ALA A 131 -3.53 -3.86 6.58
N THR A 132 -3.21 -4.69 7.57
CA THR A 132 -2.53 -4.28 8.81
C THR A 132 -1.12 -3.70 8.59
N LEU A 133 -0.50 -3.93 7.44
CA LEU A 133 0.82 -3.40 7.06
C LEU A 133 0.74 -2.04 6.37
N ASN A 134 -0.45 -1.52 6.10
CA ASN A 134 -0.64 -0.20 5.53
C ASN A 134 -0.47 0.89 6.61
N PHE A 135 0.14 2.00 6.24
CA PHE A 135 0.24 3.19 7.11
C PHE A 135 -1.13 3.79 7.46
N ARG A 136 -2.09 3.66 6.54
CA ARG A 136 -3.47 4.11 6.67
C ARG A 136 -4.40 3.10 6.00
N LEU A 137 -5.66 3.06 6.41
CA LEU A 137 -6.66 2.13 5.94
C LEU A 137 -7.73 2.82 5.08
N GLY A 138 -8.38 2.02 4.23
CA GLY A 138 -9.30 2.51 3.21
C GLY A 138 -8.61 3.21 2.03
N TRP A 139 -9.34 3.44 0.96
CA TRP A 139 -8.83 4.12 -0.24
C TRP A 139 -8.37 5.55 0.04
N GLU A 140 -9.12 6.29 0.84
CA GLU A 140 -8.80 7.68 1.20
C GLU A 140 -7.87 7.78 2.42
N GLY A 141 -7.47 6.66 3.03
CA GLY A 141 -6.55 6.64 4.16
C GLY A 141 -7.04 7.39 5.41
N LYS A 142 -8.33 7.49 5.61
CA LYS A 142 -8.93 8.23 6.73
C LYS A 142 -8.69 7.57 8.09
N LEU A 143 -8.50 6.25 8.11
CA LEU A 143 -8.40 5.46 9.33
C LEU A 143 -6.95 5.06 9.61
N ARG A 144 -6.59 4.97 10.90
CA ARG A 144 -5.21 4.73 11.35
C ARG A 144 -4.97 3.35 11.92
N THR A 145 -6.01 2.73 12.45
CA THR A 145 -5.90 1.44 13.15
C THR A 145 -6.96 0.49 12.64
N ILE A 146 -6.67 -0.81 12.70
CA ILE A 146 -7.65 -1.84 12.35
C ILE A 146 -8.92 -1.68 13.20
N GLN A 147 -8.79 -1.39 14.49
CA GLN A 147 -9.96 -1.18 15.35
C GLN A 147 -10.85 -0.03 14.87
N SER A 148 -10.24 1.07 14.42
CA SER A 148 -11.00 2.20 13.88
C SER A 148 -11.68 1.85 12.56
N ASP A 149 -11.06 0.98 11.76
CA ASP A 149 -11.60 0.51 10.48
C ASP A 149 -12.79 -0.44 10.70
N VAL A 150 -12.62 -1.44 11.56
CA VAL A 150 -13.71 -2.35 11.98
C VAL A 150 -14.91 -1.56 12.51
N LYS A 151 -14.66 -0.60 13.42
CA LYS A 151 -15.74 0.24 13.95
C LYS A 151 -16.44 1.05 12.86
N ALA A 152 -15.67 1.69 11.98
CA ALA A 152 -16.22 2.46 10.88
C ALA A 152 -17.04 1.59 9.90
N ALA A 153 -16.57 0.38 9.59
CA ALA A 153 -17.30 -0.56 8.75
C ALA A 153 -18.62 -1.01 9.38
N LEU A 154 -18.63 -1.31 10.69
CA LEU A 154 -19.84 -1.68 11.42
C LEU A 154 -20.88 -0.56 11.42
N GLU A 155 -20.46 0.68 11.71
CA GLU A 155 -21.36 1.84 11.84
C GLU A 155 -21.76 2.46 10.50
N ASN A 156 -21.04 2.18 9.40
CA ASN A 156 -21.35 2.75 8.09
C ASN A 156 -22.67 2.19 7.53
N PRO A 157 -23.70 3.04 7.32
CA PRO A 157 -24.99 2.57 6.82
C PRO A 157 -24.93 1.97 5.41
N GLN A 158 -23.92 2.31 4.60
CA GLN A 158 -23.71 1.73 3.29
C GLN A 158 -22.98 0.36 3.35
N VAL A 159 -22.42 -0.04 4.50
CA VAL A 159 -21.66 -1.29 4.65
C VAL A 159 -22.43 -2.25 5.56
N MET A 160 -22.29 -2.13 6.88
CA MET A 160 -22.95 -3.00 7.85
C MET A 160 -24.17 -2.33 8.50
N GLY A 161 -24.18 -1.01 8.62
CA GLY A 161 -25.27 -0.21 9.16
C GLY A 161 -25.68 -0.54 10.60
N ALA A 162 -24.79 -1.18 11.36
CA ALA A 162 -25.11 -1.70 12.68
C ALA A 162 -24.89 -0.66 13.78
N SER A 163 -25.81 -0.61 14.72
CA SER A 163 -25.51 -0.04 16.03
C SER A 163 -24.60 -1.04 16.79
N ILE A 164 -23.44 -0.58 17.24
CA ILE A 164 -22.50 -1.41 18.02
C ILE A 164 -23.18 -1.98 19.27
N SER A 165 -24.01 -1.20 19.95
CA SER A 165 -24.75 -1.65 21.13
C SER A 165 -25.76 -2.77 20.82
N GLU A 166 -26.46 -2.69 19.70
CA GLU A 166 -27.37 -3.75 19.25
C GLU A 166 -26.63 -5.01 18.84
N ALA A 167 -25.49 -4.90 18.13
CA ALA A 167 -24.64 -6.03 17.79
C ALA A 167 -24.16 -6.74 19.05
N VAL A 168 -23.66 -5.99 20.03
CA VAL A 168 -23.23 -6.53 21.33
C VAL A 168 -24.40 -7.23 22.05
N ALA A 169 -25.60 -6.63 22.09
CA ALA A 169 -26.76 -7.25 22.72
C ALA A 169 -27.15 -8.57 22.04
N ARG A 170 -27.12 -8.65 20.70
CA ARG A 170 -27.37 -9.87 19.93
C ARG A 170 -26.35 -10.97 20.24
N LEU A 171 -25.07 -10.61 20.33
CA LEU A 171 -24.00 -11.53 20.71
C LEU A 171 -24.14 -12.00 22.15
N ALA A 172 -24.51 -11.11 23.07
CA ALA A 172 -24.70 -11.43 24.49
C ALA A 172 -25.93 -12.30 24.76
N ALA A 173 -26.91 -12.30 23.87
CA ALA A 173 -28.06 -13.18 23.98
C ALA A 173 -27.71 -14.68 23.81
N ASP A 174 -26.64 -14.98 23.05
CA ASP A 174 -26.18 -16.35 22.79
C ASP A 174 -25.23 -16.87 23.90
N PRO A 175 -25.59 -17.93 24.62
CA PRO A 175 -24.74 -18.51 25.70
C PRO A 175 -23.38 -18.99 25.20
N ASN A 176 -23.29 -19.51 23.96
CA ASN A 176 -22.03 -19.99 23.41
C ASN A 176 -21.10 -18.83 23.10
N THR A 177 -21.62 -17.77 22.51
CA THR A 177 -20.86 -16.53 22.27
C THR A 177 -20.36 -15.92 23.58
N ARG A 178 -21.18 -15.88 24.64
CA ARG A 178 -20.72 -15.42 25.97
C ARG A 178 -19.55 -16.25 26.51
N LYS A 179 -19.58 -17.57 26.37
CA LYS A 179 -18.49 -18.47 26.81
C LYS A 179 -17.18 -18.15 26.02
N GLU A 180 -17.27 -17.94 24.73
CA GLU A 180 -16.11 -17.61 23.91
C GLU A 180 -15.49 -16.26 24.31
N PHE A 181 -16.31 -15.23 24.54
CA PHE A 181 -15.83 -13.96 25.06
C PHE A 181 -15.22 -14.10 26.45
N THR A 182 -15.86 -14.85 27.36
CA THR A 182 -15.30 -15.10 28.68
C THR A 182 -13.95 -15.82 28.59
N ALA A 183 -13.83 -16.79 27.70
CA ALA A 183 -12.55 -17.49 27.48
C ALA A 183 -11.44 -16.60 26.93
N ALA A 184 -11.78 -15.64 26.08
CA ALA A 184 -10.81 -14.75 25.43
C ALA A 184 -10.48 -13.49 26.26
N TYR A 185 -11.44 -12.98 27.04
CA TYR A 185 -11.34 -11.68 27.72
C TYR A 185 -11.64 -11.72 29.22
N GLY A 186 -12.09 -12.84 29.76
CA GLY A 186 -12.51 -12.94 31.16
C GLY A 186 -13.89 -12.30 31.45
N SER A 187 -14.56 -11.74 30.44
CA SER A 187 -15.86 -11.07 30.53
C SER A 187 -16.78 -11.45 29.37
N GLY A 188 -18.05 -11.08 29.44
CA GLY A 188 -18.99 -11.25 28.33
C GLY A 188 -18.71 -10.25 27.18
N PRO A 189 -19.53 -10.32 26.11
CA PRO A 189 -19.43 -9.39 24.98
C PRO A 189 -19.60 -7.93 25.40
N ASP A 190 -18.69 -7.08 24.96
CA ASP A 190 -18.78 -5.63 24.99
C ASP A 190 -18.20 -5.03 23.70
N ALA A 191 -18.40 -3.74 23.50
CA ALA A 191 -17.99 -3.06 22.27
C ALA A 191 -16.47 -3.13 22.02
N ALA A 192 -15.67 -2.96 23.07
CA ALA A 192 -14.22 -2.95 22.96
C ALA A 192 -13.67 -4.34 22.64
N ASN A 193 -14.14 -5.35 23.34
CA ASN A 193 -13.74 -6.74 23.16
C ASN A 193 -14.20 -7.30 21.81
N MET A 194 -15.38 -6.91 21.34
CA MET A 194 -15.89 -7.30 20.02
C MET A 194 -14.98 -6.75 18.90
N VAL A 195 -14.67 -5.46 18.95
CA VAL A 195 -13.80 -4.81 17.96
C VAL A 195 -12.36 -5.35 18.06
N ASP A 196 -11.84 -5.57 19.29
CA ASP A 196 -10.48 -6.12 19.48
C ASP A 196 -10.36 -7.57 18.99
N ALA A 197 -11.39 -8.39 19.16
CA ALA A 197 -11.39 -9.75 18.64
C ALA A 197 -11.29 -9.78 17.10
N ILE A 198 -12.14 -9.01 16.42
CA ILE A 198 -12.11 -8.90 14.96
C ILE A 198 -10.75 -8.36 14.51
N ALA A 199 -10.26 -7.28 15.11
CA ALA A 199 -8.96 -6.71 14.80
C ALA A 199 -7.80 -7.68 15.08
N SER A 200 -7.91 -8.52 16.11
CA SER A 200 -6.92 -9.56 16.41
C SER A 200 -6.87 -10.62 15.32
N PHE A 201 -8.01 -11.02 14.79
CA PHE A 201 -8.07 -11.90 13.64
C PHE A 201 -7.50 -11.24 12.39
N GLU A 202 -7.90 -10.00 12.06
CA GLU A 202 -7.41 -9.30 10.86
C GLU A 202 -5.89 -9.11 10.87
N ARG A 203 -5.25 -8.95 12.03
CA ARG A 203 -3.79 -8.91 12.14
C ARG A 203 -3.10 -10.20 11.75
N THR A 204 -3.80 -11.32 11.72
CA THR A 204 -3.28 -12.61 11.23
C THR A 204 -3.43 -12.77 9.72
N LEU A 205 -4.16 -11.88 9.04
CA LEU A 205 -4.40 -11.95 7.60
C LEU A 205 -3.21 -11.39 6.81
N VAL A 206 -2.04 -11.94 7.05
CA VAL A 206 -0.82 -11.67 6.28
C VAL A 206 -0.50 -12.83 5.34
N THR A 207 0.12 -12.52 4.21
CA THR A 207 0.41 -13.50 3.15
C THR A 207 1.90 -13.51 2.81
N PRO A 208 2.76 -14.03 3.70
CA PRO A 208 4.19 -14.18 3.45
C PRO A 208 4.49 -15.25 2.40
N ASP A 209 5.77 -15.51 2.18
CA ASP A 209 6.29 -16.60 1.34
C ASP A 209 5.85 -16.51 -0.13
N SER A 210 5.73 -15.29 -0.67
CA SER A 210 5.64 -15.10 -2.12
C SER A 210 6.97 -15.48 -2.79
N LYS A 211 6.96 -15.73 -4.11
CA LYS A 211 8.21 -15.94 -4.86
C LYS A 211 9.18 -14.77 -4.65
N PHE A 212 8.62 -13.53 -4.65
CA PHE A 212 9.42 -12.33 -4.46
C PHE A 212 9.97 -12.20 -3.03
N ASP A 213 9.21 -12.58 -1.99
CA ASP A 213 9.70 -12.60 -0.60
C ASP A 213 10.88 -13.57 -0.45
N ARG A 214 10.81 -14.77 -1.04
CA ARG A 214 11.90 -15.74 -1.03
C ARG A 214 13.15 -15.21 -1.71
N TRP A 215 12.98 -14.52 -2.84
CA TRP A 215 14.09 -13.87 -3.52
C TRP A 215 14.73 -12.77 -2.64
N LEU A 216 13.92 -11.91 -2.00
CA LEU A 216 14.39 -10.87 -1.08
C LEU A 216 15.14 -11.45 0.13
N THR A 217 14.83 -12.67 0.54
CA THR A 217 15.49 -13.36 1.67
C THR A 217 16.65 -14.25 1.23
N GLY A 218 17.07 -14.20 -0.05
CA GLY A 218 18.31 -14.82 -0.55
C GLY A 218 18.14 -16.06 -1.43
N ASP A 219 16.89 -16.51 -1.71
CA ASP A 219 16.65 -17.58 -2.68
C ASP A 219 16.74 -17.01 -4.11
N ALA A 220 17.96 -16.94 -4.65
CA ALA A 220 18.20 -16.40 -5.99
C ALA A 220 17.45 -17.17 -7.11
N ALA A 221 17.07 -18.42 -6.87
CA ALA A 221 16.35 -19.26 -7.83
C ALA A 221 14.81 -19.08 -7.77
N ALA A 222 14.30 -18.32 -6.80
CA ALA A 222 12.86 -18.09 -6.62
C ALA A 222 12.22 -17.34 -7.80
N LEU A 223 12.99 -16.49 -8.50
CA LEU A 223 12.52 -15.74 -9.66
C LEU A 223 13.15 -16.28 -10.96
N SER A 224 12.35 -16.38 -12.02
CA SER A 224 12.84 -16.58 -13.38
C SER A 224 13.53 -15.31 -13.90
N THR A 225 14.27 -15.42 -15.01
CA THR A 225 14.90 -14.28 -15.68
C THR A 225 13.85 -13.24 -16.10
N GLU A 226 12.72 -13.66 -16.64
CA GLU A 226 11.63 -12.76 -17.06
C GLU A 226 11.02 -12.00 -15.87
N GLU A 227 10.77 -12.69 -14.77
CA GLU A 227 10.24 -12.08 -13.54
C GLU A 227 11.22 -11.05 -12.94
N LEU A 228 12.51 -11.37 -12.97
CA LEU A 228 13.56 -10.45 -12.50
C LEU A 228 13.74 -9.25 -13.44
N ASP A 229 13.65 -9.45 -14.74
CA ASP A 229 13.70 -8.37 -15.72
C ASP A 229 12.46 -7.47 -15.60
N GLY A 230 11.29 -8.04 -15.30
CA GLY A 230 10.09 -7.29 -14.95
C GLY A 230 10.28 -6.42 -13.70
N TYR A 231 10.92 -6.93 -12.66
CA TYR A 231 11.26 -6.14 -11.47
C TYR A 231 12.26 -5.02 -11.77
N ARG A 232 13.30 -5.30 -12.54
CA ARG A 232 14.26 -4.28 -12.99
C ARG A 232 13.57 -3.17 -13.76
N LEU A 233 12.66 -3.54 -14.65
CA LEU A 233 11.86 -2.60 -15.43
C LEU A 233 10.92 -1.78 -14.53
N PHE A 234 10.25 -2.39 -13.56
CA PHE A 234 9.43 -1.73 -12.57
C PHE A 234 10.21 -0.65 -11.79
N LYS A 235 11.46 -0.94 -11.41
CA LYS A 235 12.37 0.03 -10.80
C LYS A 235 12.78 1.15 -11.78
N SER A 236 13.24 0.80 -12.96
CA SER A 236 13.82 1.75 -13.91
C SER A 236 12.79 2.71 -14.53
N LEU A 237 11.54 2.29 -14.64
CA LEU A 237 10.43 3.15 -15.07
C LEU A 237 9.92 4.07 -13.95
N GLY A 238 10.35 3.87 -12.71
CA GLY A 238 9.96 4.69 -11.56
C GLY A 238 8.70 4.25 -10.84
N CYS A 239 8.11 3.09 -11.15
CA CYS A 239 6.93 2.56 -10.44
C CYS A 239 7.19 2.41 -8.94
N VAL A 240 8.41 2.04 -8.58
CA VAL A 240 8.87 1.87 -7.21
C VAL A 240 8.87 3.18 -6.39
N SER A 241 8.81 4.34 -7.01
CA SER A 241 8.73 5.63 -6.30
C SER A 241 7.47 5.73 -5.43
N CYS A 242 6.38 5.10 -5.86
CA CYS A 242 5.12 5.05 -5.11
C CYS A 242 4.85 3.64 -4.53
N HIS A 243 5.23 2.59 -5.26
CA HIS A 243 5.01 1.20 -4.90
C HIS A 243 6.26 0.59 -4.25
N GLN A 244 6.49 0.89 -2.98
CA GLN A 244 7.66 0.48 -2.19
C GLN A 244 7.26 -0.01 -0.79
N GLY A 245 8.27 -0.37 0.01
CA GLY A 245 8.10 -0.88 1.37
C GLY A 245 7.55 -2.31 1.42
N VAL A 246 7.17 -2.75 2.62
CA VAL A 246 6.72 -4.13 2.87
C VAL A 246 5.49 -4.51 2.04
N ASN A 247 4.58 -3.56 1.83
CA ASN A 247 3.31 -3.81 1.16
C ASN A 247 3.32 -3.45 -0.34
N VAL A 248 4.51 -3.11 -0.88
CA VAL A 248 4.67 -2.65 -2.27
C VAL A 248 3.63 -1.55 -2.58
N GLY A 249 3.57 -0.55 -1.70
CA GLY A 249 2.54 0.48 -1.61
C GLY A 249 1.99 0.58 -0.18
N GLY A 250 0.85 1.23 0.01
CA GLY A 250 0.19 1.35 1.31
C GLY A 250 0.74 2.43 2.24
N ASN A 251 1.84 3.09 1.89
CA ASN A 251 2.59 4.01 2.73
C ASN A 251 2.65 5.45 2.20
N LEU A 252 2.06 5.73 1.05
CA LEU A 252 2.02 7.04 0.41
C LEU A 252 0.60 7.43 0.01
N PHE A 253 0.41 8.73 -0.20
CA PHE A 253 -0.78 9.30 -0.83
C PHE A 253 -0.35 9.98 -2.13
N GLU A 254 -1.12 9.76 -3.19
CA GLU A 254 -0.79 10.33 -4.48
C GLU A 254 -2.06 10.72 -5.24
N ARG A 255 -1.91 11.71 -6.11
CA ARG A 255 -2.90 12.04 -7.11
C ARG A 255 -2.92 10.92 -8.15
N HIS A 256 -4.06 10.25 -8.31
CA HIS A 256 -4.19 9.28 -9.39
C HIS A 256 -4.42 10.00 -10.72
N GLY A 257 -3.64 9.63 -11.72
CA GLY A 257 -3.71 10.25 -13.05
C GLY A 257 -3.02 11.62 -13.10
N ILE A 258 -1.71 11.67 -12.77
CA ILE A 258 -0.90 12.91 -12.80
C ILE A 258 -0.87 13.52 -14.19
N PHE A 259 -0.63 12.71 -15.21
CA PHE A 259 -0.50 13.17 -16.61
C PHE A 259 -1.79 12.95 -17.41
N HIS A 260 -2.47 11.84 -17.19
CA HIS A 260 -3.71 11.49 -17.88
C HIS A 260 -4.72 10.90 -16.89
N PRO A 261 -6.03 11.08 -17.13
CA PRO A 261 -7.06 10.45 -16.29
C PRO A 261 -6.84 8.94 -16.19
N LEU A 262 -6.82 8.39 -14.98
CA LEU A 262 -6.61 6.98 -14.73
C LEU A 262 -7.93 6.22 -14.54
N ALA A 263 -8.81 6.80 -13.75
CA ALA A 263 -10.05 6.21 -13.28
C ALA A 263 -11.05 7.34 -12.96
N SER A 264 -12.10 7.08 -12.19
CA SER A 264 -13.00 8.12 -11.71
C SER A 264 -12.24 9.29 -11.09
N PRO A 265 -12.52 10.56 -11.44
CA PRO A 265 -11.69 11.71 -11.08
C PRO A 265 -11.75 12.06 -9.57
N LYS A 266 -12.66 11.47 -8.83
CA LYS A 266 -12.80 11.72 -7.39
C LYS A 266 -12.84 10.43 -6.59
N PRO A 267 -12.24 10.46 -5.41
CA PRO A 267 -11.40 11.52 -4.83
C PRO A 267 -10.08 11.68 -5.59
N GLU A 268 -9.54 12.88 -5.61
CA GLU A 268 -8.35 13.23 -6.41
C GLU A 268 -7.05 12.63 -5.85
N ILE A 269 -6.98 12.53 -4.53
CA ILE A 269 -5.84 11.95 -3.80
C ILE A 269 -6.29 10.68 -3.11
N LEU A 270 -5.55 9.61 -3.33
CA LEU A 270 -5.79 8.31 -2.75
C LEU A 270 -4.52 7.76 -2.11
N ARG A 271 -4.71 6.86 -1.16
CA ARG A 271 -3.61 6.03 -0.70
C ARG A 271 -3.16 5.13 -1.86
N VAL A 272 -1.86 5.12 -2.13
CA VAL A 272 -1.26 4.18 -3.09
C VAL A 272 -1.59 2.75 -2.63
N PRO A 273 -2.32 1.95 -3.42
CA PRO A 273 -2.72 0.63 -2.98
C PRO A 273 -1.52 -0.32 -2.88
N SER A 274 -1.65 -1.34 -2.04
CA SER A 274 -0.72 -2.46 -2.01
C SER A 274 -0.75 -3.20 -3.34
N LEU A 275 0.41 -3.66 -3.81
CA LEU A 275 0.51 -4.59 -4.94
C LEU A 275 0.72 -6.04 -4.49
N ARG A 276 0.77 -6.31 -3.17
CA ARG A 276 0.75 -7.69 -2.68
C ARG A 276 -0.53 -8.40 -3.10
N ASN A 277 -0.41 -9.60 -3.64
CA ASN A 277 -1.51 -10.39 -4.20
C ASN A 277 -2.25 -9.74 -5.38
N VAL A 278 -1.71 -8.68 -5.99
CA VAL A 278 -2.39 -7.91 -7.02
C VAL A 278 -2.86 -8.76 -8.21
N ALA A 279 -2.13 -9.81 -8.55
CA ALA A 279 -2.51 -10.71 -9.65
C ALA A 279 -3.84 -11.45 -9.42
N THR A 280 -4.31 -11.52 -8.18
CA THR A 280 -5.52 -12.27 -7.81
C THR A 280 -6.71 -11.37 -7.46
N THR A 281 -6.58 -10.04 -7.56
CA THR A 281 -7.58 -9.07 -7.08
C THR A 281 -8.21 -8.19 -8.18
N PRO A 282 -8.59 -8.73 -9.36
CA PRO A 282 -9.39 -7.95 -10.30
C PRO A 282 -10.79 -7.67 -9.70
N PRO A 283 -11.48 -6.60 -10.13
CA PRO A 283 -11.00 -5.53 -11.02
C PRO A 283 -10.13 -4.50 -10.28
N TYR A 284 -9.35 -3.75 -11.04
CA TYR A 284 -8.33 -2.84 -10.51
C TYR A 284 -8.80 -1.40 -10.45
N PHE A 285 -8.04 -0.59 -9.70
CA PHE A 285 -8.30 0.79 -9.31
C PHE A 285 -9.43 0.93 -8.29
N HIS A 286 -9.53 2.12 -7.71
CA HIS A 286 -10.52 2.41 -6.67
C HIS A 286 -11.97 2.33 -7.14
N ASP A 287 -12.21 2.42 -8.45
CA ASP A 287 -13.52 2.34 -9.08
C ASP A 287 -13.73 1.03 -9.87
N GLY A 288 -12.77 0.11 -9.83
CA GLY A 288 -12.83 -1.15 -10.55
C GLY A 288 -12.89 -1.00 -12.07
N SER A 289 -12.30 0.06 -12.63
CA SER A 289 -12.42 0.38 -14.08
C SER A 289 -11.46 -0.39 -15.00
N ALA A 290 -10.48 -1.13 -14.44
CA ALA A 290 -9.62 -2.02 -15.22
C ALA A 290 -9.92 -3.48 -14.87
N GLN A 291 -10.19 -4.30 -15.88
CA GLN A 291 -10.63 -5.69 -15.67
C GLN A 291 -9.45 -6.67 -15.63
N THR A 292 -8.33 -6.33 -16.25
CA THR A 292 -7.14 -7.18 -16.31
C THR A 292 -5.92 -6.44 -15.75
N LEU A 293 -4.94 -7.19 -15.26
CA LEU A 293 -3.70 -6.64 -14.75
C LEU A 293 -2.91 -5.93 -15.85
N ASP A 294 -2.93 -6.46 -17.08
CA ASP A 294 -2.33 -5.85 -18.26
C ASP A 294 -2.92 -4.46 -18.55
N ASP A 295 -4.24 -4.34 -18.53
CA ASP A 295 -4.94 -3.05 -18.72
C ASP A 295 -4.57 -2.07 -17.60
N ALA A 296 -4.52 -2.54 -16.35
CA ALA A 296 -4.12 -1.72 -15.21
C ALA A 296 -2.68 -1.21 -15.34
N VAL A 297 -1.73 -2.06 -15.75
CA VAL A 297 -0.33 -1.68 -15.97
C VAL A 297 -0.19 -0.67 -17.11
N ARG A 298 -0.89 -0.86 -18.23
CA ARG A 298 -0.89 0.10 -19.36
C ARG A 298 -1.44 1.46 -18.95
N LYS A 299 -2.59 1.48 -18.29
CA LYS A 299 -3.21 2.70 -17.78
C LYS A 299 -2.32 3.42 -16.77
N MET A 300 -1.69 2.67 -15.85
CA MET A 300 -0.78 3.23 -14.86
C MET A 300 0.45 3.86 -15.52
N GLY A 301 1.07 3.20 -16.51
CA GLY A 301 2.19 3.74 -17.28
C GLY A 301 1.83 5.07 -17.97
N LEU A 302 0.67 5.13 -18.61
CA LEU A 302 0.22 6.35 -19.29
C LEU A 302 -0.14 7.44 -18.28
N ALA A 303 -0.95 7.10 -17.26
CA ALA A 303 -1.54 8.09 -16.37
C ALA A 303 -0.53 8.66 -15.35
N GLN A 304 0.38 7.86 -14.84
CA GLN A 304 1.33 8.28 -13.80
C GLN A 304 2.72 8.61 -14.31
N LEU A 305 3.12 8.05 -15.45
CA LEU A 305 4.49 8.21 -15.98
C LEU A 305 4.54 8.91 -17.34
N ASN A 306 3.39 9.25 -17.92
CA ASN A 306 3.27 9.75 -19.31
C ASN A 306 4.00 8.83 -20.33
N SER A 307 3.95 7.52 -20.08
CA SER A 307 4.67 6.52 -20.86
C SER A 307 3.73 5.47 -21.45
N THR A 308 3.77 5.32 -22.78
CA THR A 308 3.09 4.23 -23.47
C THR A 308 3.99 2.99 -23.45
N LEU A 309 3.64 2.01 -22.64
CA LEU A 309 4.40 0.78 -22.50
C LEU A 309 4.17 -0.14 -23.70
N THR A 310 5.23 -0.77 -24.20
CA THR A 310 5.13 -1.83 -25.22
C THR A 310 4.49 -3.09 -24.64
N GLY A 311 3.99 -3.98 -25.49
CA GLY A 311 3.46 -5.27 -25.04
C GLY A 311 4.47 -6.11 -24.25
N GLN A 312 5.74 -6.12 -24.67
CA GLN A 312 6.81 -6.82 -23.98
C GLN A 312 7.08 -6.24 -22.59
N GLN A 313 7.09 -4.92 -22.44
CA GLN A 313 7.25 -4.25 -21.16
C GLN A 313 6.10 -4.57 -20.21
N VAL A 314 4.87 -4.54 -20.71
CA VAL A 314 3.69 -4.90 -19.91
C VAL A 314 3.78 -6.35 -19.44
N ASN A 315 4.09 -7.29 -20.33
CA ASN A 315 4.20 -8.71 -19.99
C ASN A 315 5.28 -8.94 -18.90
N ALA A 316 6.45 -8.32 -19.04
CA ALA A 316 7.51 -8.43 -18.05
C ALA A 316 7.08 -7.88 -16.67
N ILE A 317 6.44 -6.69 -16.64
CA ILE A 317 5.93 -6.10 -15.39
C ILE A 317 4.85 -7.01 -14.77
N VAL A 318 3.93 -7.55 -15.57
CA VAL A 318 2.88 -8.45 -15.11
C VAL A 318 3.50 -9.75 -14.54
N ALA A 319 4.51 -10.32 -15.21
CA ALA A 319 5.25 -11.48 -14.69
C ALA A 319 5.85 -11.18 -13.30
N TYR A 320 6.48 -10.03 -13.12
CA TYR A 320 6.95 -9.60 -11.80
C TYR A 320 5.78 -9.47 -10.79
N LEU A 321 4.70 -8.77 -11.13
CA LEU A 321 3.57 -8.56 -10.23
C LEU A 321 2.91 -9.87 -9.77
N GLN A 322 2.92 -10.90 -10.61
CA GLN A 322 2.46 -12.25 -10.24
C GLN A 322 3.30 -12.87 -9.13
N THR A 323 4.60 -12.55 -9.06
CA THR A 323 5.51 -13.04 -8.00
C THR A 323 5.19 -12.50 -6.61
N LEU A 324 4.37 -11.45 -6.52
CA LEU A 324 3.94 -10.82 -5.26
C LEU A 324 2.77 -11.56 -4.57
N THR A 325 2.29 -12.65 -5.16
CA THR A 325 1.25 -13.50 -4.58
C THR A 325 1.84 -14.37 -3.49
N GLY A 326 1.43 -14.10 -2.26
CA GLY A 326 1.88 -14.85 -1.09
C GLY A 326 0.94 -15.99 -0.72
N LYS A 327 1.16 -16.58 0.46
CA LYS A 327 0.38 -17.72 0.95
C LYS A 327 -0.45 -17.34 2.17
N TYR A 328 -1.67 -17.81 2.20
CA TYR A 328 -2.52 -17.78 3.39
C TYR A 328 -2.84 -19.21 3.81
N ARG A 329 -2.55 -19.56 5.08
CA ARG A 329 -2.72 -20.93 5.61
C ARG A 329 -2.06 -22.02 4.74
N GLY A 330 -0.89 -21.70 4.18
CA GLY A 330 -0.09 -22.63 3.37
C GLY A 330 -0.49 -22.74 1.89
N ALA A 331 -1.61 -22.16 1.47
CA ALA A 331 -2.04 -22.13 0.08
C ALA A 331 -1.79 -20.76 -0.57
N PRO A 332 -1.44 -20.67 -1.86
CA PRO A 332 -1.37 -19.40 -2.57
C PRO A 332 -2.72 -18.67 -2.52
N VAL A 333 -2.67 -17.35 -2.30
CA VAL A 333 -3.88 -16.50 -2.36
C VAL A 333 -4.49 -16.56 -3.74
N GLY A 334 -5.82 -16.75 -3.83
CA GLY A 334 -6.54 -16.86 -5.10
C GLY A 334 -6.46 -18.22 -5.78
N ALA A 335 -5.80 -19.20 -5.18
CA ALA A 335 -5.92 -20.59 -5.65
C ALA A 335 -7.35 -21.06 -5.38
N SER A 336 -8.01 -21.59 -6.41
CA SER A 336 -9.28 -22.30 -6.22
C SER A 336 -9.05 -23.48 -5.28
N PRO A 337 -9.96 -23.75 -4.32
CA PRO A 337 -9.85 -24.87 -3.41
C PRO A 337 -9.88 -26.21 -4.14
#